data_4645ac65261470635a8176efa35d0030
#
_entry.id   4645ac65261470635a8176efa35d0030
#
_cell.length_a   1.000
_cell.length_b   1.000
_cell.length_c   1.000
_cell.angle_alpha   90.00
_cell.angle_beta   90.00
_cell.angle_gamma   90.00
#
_symmetry.space_group_name_H-M   'P 1'
#
loop_
_entity.id
_entity.type
_entity.pdbx_description
1 polymer ?
#
loop_
_entity_poly.entity_id
_entity_poly.type
_entity_poly.pdbx_seq_one_letter_code
_entity_poly.pdbx_strand_id
1 'polypeptide(L)'
;MSQSVVLTGMVLSAMPVGDFDKRITILTKERGKITAFARGARRPNSQLMAGSNPFSFGEFELFEGKSAYSLSKVTISNYFRELTQDLEAVYTGFYFLEFCGYFCQENNDEKDMLKLLYQSLRALESPAYKNELVRAVFELKAITINGEGPSLFSCIHCHSREGLNVFSARRGGMFCDNCGMQVQGRHILSDTLYTMQYIVSADITKLYTFAVSDDVLEELRSIMKEYLSIYVHHDFKSAAFL
;
A
#
# COMPACT_ATOMS: atom_id res chain seq x y z
N MET A 1 -35.25 5.69 -6.54
CA MET A 1 -34.83 4.29 -6.28
C MET A 1 -33.32 4.32 -6.11
N SER A 2 -32.78 3.75 -5.02
CA SER A 2 -31.34 3.64 -4.84
C SER A 2 -30.81 2.62 -5.86
N GLN A 3 -29.80 3.02 -6.65
CA GLN A 3 -29.20 2.16 -7.65
C GLN A 3 -28.33 1.11 -6.95
N SER A 4 -28.48 -0.16 -7.30
CA SER A 4 -27.60 -1.23 -6.86
C SER A 4 -26.37 -1.26 -7.77
N VAL A 5 -25.17 -1.37 -7.16
CA VAL A 5 -23.90 -1.51 -7.86
C VAL A 5 -23.11 -2.68 -7.28
N VAL A 6 -22.34 -3.35 -8.12
CA VAL A 6 -21.38 -4.39 -7.68
C VAL A 6 -19.97 -3.86 -7.91
N LEU A 7 -19.19 -3.78 -6.83
CA LEU A 7 -17.83 -3.25 -6.87
C LEU A 7 -16.85 -4.33 -6.39
N THR A 8 -15.70 -4.43 -7.08
CA THR A 8 -14.60 -5.30 -6.66
C THR A 8 -13.64 -4.52 -5.76
N GLY A 9 -13.30 -5.05 -4.60
CA GLY A 9 -12.43 -4.31 -3.68
C GLY A 9 -11.96 -5.09 -2.48
N MET A 10 -11.32 -4.36 -1.56
CA MET A 10 -10.78 -4.86 -0.29
C MET A 10 -11.25 -3.99 0.86
N VAL A 11 -11.69 -4.61 1.93
CA VAL A 11 -12.01 -3.90 3.18
C VAL A 11 -10.73 -3.43 3.86
N LEU A 12 -10.54 -2.11 3.94
CA LEU A 12 -9.40 -1.48 4.61
C LEU A 12 -9.60 -1.38 6.13
N SER A 13 -10.82 -1.03 6.55
CA SER A 13 -11.14 -0.88 7.97
C SER A 13 -12.60 -1.20 8.25
N ALA A 14 -12.88 -1.60 9.49
CA ALA A 14 -14.24 -1.85 9.99
C ALA A 14 -14.37 -1.31 11.40
N MET A 15 -15.38 -0.47 11.62
CA MET A 15 -15.70 0.11 12.92
C MET A 15 -17.11 -0.26 13.34
N PRO A 16 -17.34 -0.70 14.58
CA PRO A 16 -18.68 -0.93 15.08
C PRO A 16 -19.49 0.39 15.13
N VAL A 17 -20.76 0.30 14.74
CA VAL A 17 -21.73 1.39 14.82
C VAL A 17 -23.01 0.85 15.46
N GLY A 18 -23.48 1.50 16.52
CA GLY A 18 -24.60 0.99 17.29
C GLY A 18 -24.37 -0.44 17.79
N ASP A 19 -25.47 -1.21 17.99
CA ASP A 19 -25.39 -2.54 18.59
C ASP A 19 -24.95 -3.63 17.61
N PHE A 20 -25.36 -3.53 16.34
CA PHE A 20 -25.23 -4.65 15.39
C PHE A 20 -24.60 -4.30 14.06
N ASP A 21 -24.33 -3.04 13.80
CA ASP A 21 -23.85 -2.58 12.49
C ASP A 21 -22.32 -2.38 12.47
N LYS A 22 -21.75 -2.30 11.29
CA LYS A 22 -20.38 -1.85 11.04
C LYS A 22 -20.37 -0.73 10.00
N ARG A 23 -19.52 0.27 10.19
CA ARG A 23 -19.07 1.15 9.13
C ARG A 23 -17.76 0.60 8.60
N ILE A 24 -17.70 0.31 7.30
CA ILE A 24 -16.52 -0.22 6.65
C ILE A 24 -16.01 0.75 5.60
N THR A 25 -14.69 0.80 5.45
CA THR A 25 -14.01 1.49 4.36
C THR A 25 -13.51 0.43 3.38
N ILE A 26 -13.86 0.56 2.12
CA ILE A 26 -13.49 -0.38 1.06
C ILE A 26 -12.68 0.38 0.01
N LEU A 27 -11.52 -0.13 -0.36
CA LEU A 27 -10.81 0.30 -1.57
C LEU A 27 -11.34 -0.51 -2.73
N THR A 28 -11.95 0.15 -3.71
CA THR A 28 -12.60 -0.49 -4.85
C THR A 28 -11.90 -0.17 -6.16
N LYS A 29 -12.03 -1.10 -7.10
CA LYS A 29 -11.50 -0.96 -8.46
C LYS A 29 -12.22 0.13 -9.26
N GLU A 30 -13.54 0.28 -9.06
CA GLU A 30 -14.41 1.07 -9.92
C GLU A 30 -14.68 2.49 -9.38
N ARG A 31 -14.56 2.69 -8.06
CA ARG A 31 -14.97 3.92 -7.37
C ARG A 31 -13.93 4.47 -6.38
N GLY A 32 -12.70 3.93 -6.39
CA GLY A 32 -11.68 4.28 -5.41
C GLY A 32 -12.06 3.88 -3.98
N LYS A 33 -11.72 4.70 -2.99
CA LYS A 33 -12.03 4.44 -1.59
C LYS A 33 -13.43 4.91 -1.23
N ILE A 34 -14.29 3.99 -0.82
CA ILE A 34 -15.67 4.28 -0.42
C ILE A 34 -15.95 3.93 1.04
N THR A 35 -16.98 4.55 1.60
CA THR A 35 -17.55 4.19 2.90
C THR A 35 -18.87 3.49 2.74
N ALA A 36 -19.06 2.35 3.42
CA ALA A 36 -20.31 1.60 3.41
C ALA A 36 -20.76 1.20 4.82
N PHE A 37 -22.07 1.10 5.02
CA PHE A 37 -22.67 0.55 6.23
C PHE A 37 -23.10 -0.90 6.00
N ALA A 38 -22.54 -1.81 6.78
CA ALA A 38 -22.91 -3.23 6.82
C ALA A 38 -23.91 -3.44 7.98
N ARG A 39 -25.19 -3.29 7.67
CA ARG A 39 -26.27 -3.40 8.67
C ARG A 39 -26.43 -4.82 9.18
N GLY A 40 -26.52 -4.99 10.49
CA GLY A 40 -26.62 -6.30 11.13
C GLY A 40 -25.38 -7.18 11.00
N ALA A 41 -24.24 -6.66 10.55
CA ALA A 41 -23.01 -7.43 10.33
C ALA A 41 -22.43 -8.03 11.62
N ARG A 42 -22.83 -7.53 12.79
CA ARG A 42 -22.41 -8.03 14.12
C ARG A 42 -23.45 -8.97 14.77
N ARG A 43 -24.58 -9.22 14.10
CA ARG A 43 -25.56 -10.20 14.59
C ARG A 43 -25.03 -11.62 14.44
N PRO A 44 -25.34 -12.54 15.38
CA PRO A 44 -25.04 -13.95 15.17
C PRO A 44 -25.60 -14.45 13.82
N ASN A 45 -24.82 -15.26 13.10
CA ASN A 45 -25.19 -15.84 11.80
C ASN A 45 -25.40 -14.82 10.65
N SER A 46 -24.93 -13.58 10.79
CA SER A 46 -24.99 -12.61 9.71
C SER A 46 -24.09 -13.04 8.53
N GLN A 47 -24.65 -13.05 7.33
CA GLN A 47 -23.89 -13.32 6.10
C GLN A 47 -22.83 -12.23 5.80
N LEU A 48 -22.99 -11.05 6.38
CA LEU A 48 -22.05 -9.94 6.24
C LEU A 48 -20.90 -9.98 7.26
N MET A 49 -20.97 -10.85 8.28
CA MET A 49 -20.04 -10.85 9.42
C MET A 49 -18.59 -11.01 8.99
N ALA A 50 -18.29 -12.07 8.24
CA ALA A 50 -16.92 -12.39 7.80
C ALA A 50 -16.44 -11.41 6.74
N GLY A 51 -17.23 -11.16 5.69
CA GLY A 51 -16.84 -10.34 4.56
C GLY A 51 -16.76 -8.83 4.83
N SER A 52 -17.18 -8.38 6.01
CA SER A 52 -17.06 -6.98 6.45
C SER A 52 -15.88 -6.73 7.40
N ASN A 53 -14.90 -7.62 7.44
CA ASN A 53 -13.66 -7.47 8.21
C ASN A 53 -12.51 -6.99 7.32
N PRO A 54 -11.48 -6.31 7.88
CA PRO A 54 -10.24 -6.02 7.16
C PRO A 54 -9.66 -7.25 6.46
N PHE A 55 -8.92 -7.04 5.37
CA PHE A 55 -8.37 -8.06 4.47
C PHE A 55 -9.38 -8.84 3.62
N SER A 56 -10.70 -8.65 3.80
CA SER A 56 -11.69 -9.31 2.94
C SER A 56 -11.66 -8.71 1.55
N PHE A 57 -11.25 -9.50 0.54
CA PHE A 57 -11.19 -9.12 -0.87
C PHE A 57 -12.23 -9.89 -1.68
N GLY A 58 -13.02 -9.19 -2.48
CA GLY A 58 -14.05 -9.81 -3.31
C GLY A 58 -15.00 -8.80 -3.95
N GLU A 59 -16.22 -9.25 -4.23
CA GLU A 59 -17.30 -8.45 -4.80
C GLU A 59 -18.28 -8.02 -3.70
N PHE A 60 -18.59 -6.73 -3.71
CA PHE A 60 -19.49 -6.06 -2.78
C PHE A 60 -20.71 -5.54 -3.54
N GLU A 61 -21.88 -6.06 -3.23
CA GLU A 61 -23.14 -5.56 -3.75
C GLU A 61 -23.67 -4.47 -2.82
N LEU A 62 -23.80 -3.26 -3.34
CA LEU A 62 -24.00 -2.04 -2.57
C LEU A 62 -25.19 -1.25 -3.15
N PHE A 63 -25.93 -0.59 -2.29
CA PHE A 63 -26.90 0.44 -2.67
C PHE A 63 -26.29 1.82 -2.44
N GLU A 64 -26.36 2.68 -3.45
CA GLU A 64 -25.90 4.06 -3.34
C GLU A 64 -26.83 4.86 -2.41
N GLY A 65 -26.24 5.50 -1.40
CA GLY A 65 -26.88 6.46 -0.53
C GLY A 65 -26.42 7.90 -0.81
N LYS A 66 -26.96 8.88 -0.10
CA LYS A 66 -26.56 10.30 -0.30
C LYS A 66 -25.12 10.59 0.14
N SER A 67 -24.63 9.93 1.18
CA SER A 67 -23.31 10.19 1.77
C SER A 67 -22.48 8.92 2.03
N ALA A 68 -23.07 7.74 1.86
CA ALA A 68 -22.39 6.46 2.03
C ALA A 68 -23.21 5.35 1.37
N TYR A 69 -22.54 4.25 1.07
CA TYR A 69 -23.17 3.06 0.53
C TYR A 69 -23.80 2.20 1.64
N SER A 70 -24.76 1.36 1.27
CA SER A 70 -25.30 0.31 2.15
C SER A 70 -24.96 -1.05 1.58
N LEU A 71 -24.19 -1.85 2.32
CA LEU A 71 -23.78 -3.20 1.91
C LEU A 71 -24.98 -4.15 2.02
N SER A 72 -25.34 -4.81 0.92
CA SER A 72 -26.42 -5.80 0.88
C SER A 72 -25.90 -7.23 0.86
N LYS A 73 -24.82 -7.48 0.06
CA LYS A 73 -24.24 -8.81 -0.09
C LYS A 73 -22.75 -8.71 -0.32
N VAL A 74 -22.02 -9.75 0.05
CA VAL A 74 -20.59 -9.84 -0.19
C VAL A 74 -20.24 -11.25 -0.67
N THR A 75 -19.43 -11.35 -1.69
CA THR A 75 -18.87 -12.60 -2.22
C THR A 75 -17.35 -12.49 -2.14
N ILE A 76 -16.75 -13.10 -1.11
CA ILE A 76 -15.31 -13.00 -0.86
C ILE A 76 -14.56 -14.07 -1.65
N SER A 77 -13.54 -13.65 -2.37
CA SER A 77 -12.61 -14.50 -3.11
C SER A 77 -11.32 -14.78 -2.35
N ASN A 78 -10.89 -13.86 -1.46
CA ASN A 78 -9.71 -14.06 -0.61
C ASN A 78 -9.87 -13.38 0.74
N TYR A 79 -9.46 -14.06 1.83
CA TYR A 79 -9.41 -13.57 3.20
C TYR A 79 -7.99 -13.38 3.73
N PHE A 80 -6.97 -13.73 2.96
CA PHE A 80 -5.56 -13.70 3.36
C PHE A 80 -5.33 -14.39 4.72
N ARG A 81 -5.83 -15.61 4.85
CA ARG A 81 -5.84 -16.34 6.13
C ARG A 81 -4.46 -16.72 6.63
N GLU A 82 -3.53 -16.96 5.70
CA GLU A 82 -2.15 -17.36 6.02
C GLU A 82 -1.40 -16.23 6.75
N LEU A 83 -1.79 -14.95 6.57
CA LEU A 83 -1.22 -13.84 7.34
C LEU A 83 -1.32 -14.04 8.85
N THR A 84 -2.38 -14.71 9.32
CA THR A 84 -2.59 -14.92 10.77
C THR A 84 -1.58 -15.87 11.43
N GLN A 85 -0.77 -16.56 10.63
CA GLN A 85 0.28 -17.45 11.12
C GLN A 85 1.57 -16.71 11.50
N ASP A 86 1.74 -15.47 11.00
CA ASP A 86 2.88 -14.60 11.30
C ASP A 86 2.39 -13.25 11.82
N LEU A 87 2.72 -12.95 13.07
CA LEU A 87 2.27 -11.72 13.74
C LEU A 87 2.85 -10.46 13.07
N GLU A 88 4.10 -10.51 12.61
CA GLU A 88 4.74 -9.40 11.92
C GLU A 88 4.07 -9.15 10.55
N ALA A 89 3.77 -10.22 9.81
CA ALA A 89 3.03 -10.12 8.55
C ALA A 89 1.63 -9.48 8.75
N VAL A 90 0.92 -9.85 9.83
CA VAL A 90 -0.38 -9.23 10.17
C VAL A 90 -0.23 -7.74 10.41
N TYR A 91 0.74 -7.31 11.24
CA TYR A 91 0.94 -5.88 11.52
C TYR A 91 1.36 -5.11 10.26
N THR A 92 2.25 -5.68 9.45
CA THR A 92 2.64 -5.12 8.15
C THR A 92 1.43 -5.01 7.21
N GLY A 93 0.55 -6.01 7.19
CA GLY A 93 -0.70 -5.96 6.43
C GLY A 93 -1.63 -4.84 6.90
N PHE A 94 -1.83 -4.67 8.21
CA PHE A 94 -2.63 -3.54 8.74
C PHE A 94 -2.02 -2.18 8.39
N TYR A 95 -0.69 -2.07 8.39
CA TYR A 95 0.00 -0.87 7.94
C TYR A 95 -0.32 -0.58 6.46
N PHE A 96 -0.32 -1.59 5.58
CA PHE A 96 -0.69 -1.40 4.18
C PHE A 96 -2.15 -0.95 4.01
N LEU A 97 -3.07 -1.52 4.79
CA LEU A 97 -4.47 -1.09 4.78
C LEU A 97 -4.62 0.38 5.21
N GLU A 98 -3.92 0.78 6.28
CA GLU A 98 -3.95 2.16 6.78
C GLU A 98 -3.31 3.13 5.77
N PHE A 99 -2.19 2.74 5.15
CA PHE A 99 -1.50 3.50 4.11
C PHE A 99 -2.42 3.76 2.91
N CYS A 100 -3.07 2.73 2.38
CA CYS A 100 -4.08 2.88 1.33
C CYS A 100 -5.26 3.75 1.80
N GLY A 101 -5.67 3.60 3.06
CA GLY A 101 -6.72 4.43 3.67
C GLY A 101 -6.39 5.92 3.68
N TYR A 102 -5.12 6.27 3.83
CA TYR A 102 -4.64 7.65 3.80
C TYR A 102 -4.57 8.21 2.37
N PHE A 103 -3.91 7.51 1.44
CA PHE A 103 -3.62 8.02 0.11
C PHE A 103 -4.81 7.95 -0.86
N CYS A 104 -5.60 6.89 -0.82
CA CYS A 104 -6.68 6.68 -1.78
C CYS A 104 -7.89 7.57 -1.50
N GLN A 105 -8.60 7.98 -2.56
CA GLN A 105 -9.76 8.86 -2.47
C GLN A 105 -10.97 8.27 -3.21
N GLU A 106 -12.15 8.78 -2.89
CA GLU A 106 -13.39 8.41 -3.59
C GLU A 106 -13.42 9.01 -5.00
N ASN A 107 -13.93 8.24 -5.96
CA ASN A 107 -14.04 8.58 -7.39
C ASN A 107 -12.70 8.78 -8.12
N ASN A 108 -11.57 8.43 -7.51
CA ASN A 108 -10.28 8.35 -8.19
C ASN A 108 -10.07 6.96 -8.81
N ASP A 109 -9.23 6.88 -9.84
CA ASP A 109 -8.76 5.59 -10.37
C ASP A 109 -7.67 5.02 -9.47
N GLU A 110 -8.08 4.16 -8.53
CA GLU A 110 -7.20 3.54 -7.54
C GLU A 110 -6.90 2.06 -7.86
N LYS A 111 -7.06 1.66 -9.13
CA LYS A 111 -6.86 0.27 -9.57
C LYS A 111 -5.46 -0.24 -9.28
N ASP A 112 -4.45 0.58 -9.54
CA ASP A 112 -3.05 0.20 -9.32
C ASP A 112 -2.73 0.11 -7.83
N MET A 113 -3.29 0.98 -7.00
CA MET A 113 -3.14 0.90 -5.55
C MET A 113 -3.83 -0.35 -4.98
N LEU A 114 -5.03 -0.68 -5.43
CA LEU A 114 -5.72 -1.92 -5.04
C LEU A 114 -4.95 -3.16 -5.50
N LYS A 115 -4.42 -3.15 -6.73
CA LYS A 115 -3.59 -4.24 -7.26
C LYS A 115 -2.30 -4.40 -6.46
N LEU A 116 -1.63 -3.29 -6.12
CA LEU A 116 -0.43 -3.30 -5.28
C LEU A 116 -0.73 -3.88 -3.91
N LEU A 117 -1.78 -3.39 -3.24
CA LEU A 117 -2.21 -3.88 -1.94
C LEU A 117 -2.44 -5.41 -1.97
N TYR A 118 -3.19 -5.90 -2.96
CA TYR A 118 -3.46 -7.33 -3.12
C TYR A 118 -2.18 -8.15 -3.28
N GLN A 119 -1.26 -7.73 -4.18
CA GLN A 119 -0.02 -8.45 -4.43
C GLN A 119 0.93 -8.41 -3.23
N SER A 120 0.97 -7.30 -2.49
CA SER A 120 1.79 -7.16 -1.29
C SER A 120 1.29 -8.06 -0.15
N LEU A 121 -0.02 -8.16 0.06
CA LEU A 121 -0.58 -9.10 1.03
C LEU A 121 -0.30 -10.56 0.64
N ARG A 122 -0.37 -10.89 -0.67
CA ARG A 122 0.03 -12.22 -1.17
C ARG A 122 1.53 -12.50 -0.95
N ALA A 123 2.37 -11.49 -1.05
CA ALA A 123 3.80 -11.63 -0.78
C ALA A 123 4.07 -11.86 0.71
N LEU A 124 3.33 -11.20 1.62
CA LEU A 124 3.41 -11.43 3.06
C LEU A 124 2.97 -12.84 3.49
N GLU A 125 2.05 -13.49 2.74
CA GLU A 125 1.67 -14.88 2.98
C GLU A 125 2.76 -15.89 2.57
N SER A 126 3.77 -15.44 1.82
CA SER A 126 4.80 -16.32 1.28
C SER A 126 6.07 -16.32 2.15
N PRO A 127 6.54 -17.46 2.65
CA PRO A 127 7.79 -17.54 3.41
C PRO A 127 9.05 -17.25 2.56
N ALA A 128 8.89 -17.06 1.25
CA ALA A 128 10.01 -16.75 0.34
C ALA A 128 10.51 -15.30 0.48
N TYR A 129 9.75 -14.41 1.10
CA TYR A 129 10.10 -13.00 1.22
C TYR A 129 10.18 -12.57 2.68
N LYS A 130 11.19 -11.77 3.03
CA LYS A 130 11.25 -11.08 4.32
C LYS A 130 10.16 -9.99 4.39
N ASN A 131 9.45 -9.89 5.50
CA ASN A 131 8.39 -8.89 5.68
C ASN A 131 8.90 -7.46 5.46
N GLU A 132 10.13 -7.18 5.89
CA GLU A 132 10.76 -5.87 5.71
C GLU A 132 11.01 -5.54 4.23
N LEU A 133 11.34 -6.54 3.39
CA LEU A 133 11.49 -6.33 1.94
C LEU A 133 10.13 -6.02 1.32
N VAL A 134 9.11 -6.81 1.67
CA VAL A 134 7.74 -6.60 1.17
C VAL A 134 7.25 -5.20 1.54
N ARG A 135 7.52 -4.75 2.77
CA ARG A 135 7.20 -3.41 3.24
C ARG A 135 7.89 -2.33 2.42
N ALA A 136 9.21 -2.39 2.26
CA ALA A 136 9.96 -1.37 1.53
C ALA A 136 9.54 -1.29 0.04
N VAL A 137 9.26 -2.44 -0.59
CA VAL A 137 8.74 -2.51 -1.96
C VAL A 137 7.35 -1.88 -2.06
N PHE A 138 6.45 -2.21 -1.12
CA PHE A 138 5.11 -1.61 -1.07
C PHE A 138 5.18 -0.09 -0.92
N GLU A 139 5.94 0.41 0.07
CA GLU A 139 6.09 1.83 0.38
C GLU A 139 6.58 2.62 -0.86
N LEU A 140 7.69 2.18 -1.47
CA LEU A 140 8.26 2.85 -2.64
C LEU A 140 7.31 2.83 -3.84
N LYS A 141 6.66 1.69 -4.10
CA LYS A 141 5.71 1.59 -5.21
C LYS A 141 4.45 2.40 -4.97
N ALA A 142 3.92 2.42 -3.75
CA ALA A 142 2.71 3.15 -3.39
C ALA A 142 2.89 4.68 -3.54
N ILE A 143 4.00 5.24 -3.03
CA ILE A 143 4.30 6.67 -3.23
C ILE A 143 4.58 7.01 -4.69
N THR A 144 5.14 6.06 -5.47
CA THR A 144 5.34 6.24 -6.92
C THR A 144 4.00 6.28 -7.66
N ILE A 145 3.06 5.39 -7.34
CA ILE A 145 1.70 5.40 -7.92
C ILE A 145 0.99 6.72 -7.59
N ASN A 146 1.20 7.24 -6.38
CA ASN A 146 0.62 8.50 -5.93
C ASN A 146 1.31 9.76 -6.52
N GLY A 147 2.37 9.59 -7.32
CA GLY A 147 3.09 10.70 -7.97
C GLY A 147 4.16 11.37 -7.12
N GLU A 148 4.46 10.85 -5.94
CA GLU A 148 5.46 11.37 -4.99
C GLU A 148 6.75 10.53 -4.95
N GLY A 149 6.94 9.63 -5.92
CA GLY A 149 8.12 8.77 -6.00
C GLY A 149 9.40 9.55 -6.31
N PRO A 150 10.57 9.05 -5.85
CA PRO A 150 11.86 9.69 -6.08
C PRO A 150 12.30 9.62 -7.56
N SER A 151 13.07 10.62 -8.01
CA SER A 151 13.72 10.62 -9.32
C SER A 151 14.98 9.75 -9.28
N LEU A 152 14.96 8.58 -9.94
CA LEU A 152 16.00 7.57 -9.82
C LEU A 152 16.81 7.33 -11.10
N PHE A 153 16.39 7.87 -12.26
CA PHE A 153 16.96 7.52 -13.56
C PHE A 153 17.88 8.59 -14.12
N SER A 154 17.96 9.75 -13.48
CA SER A 154 18.84 10.84 -13.87
C SER A 154 19.19 11.73 -12.70
N CYS A 155 20.31 12.40 -12.77
CA CYS A 155 20.68 13.45 -11.81
C CYS A 155 19.64 14.58 -11.83
N ILE A 156 19.09 14.93 -10.68
CA ILE A 156 18.07 15.99 -10.57
C ILE A 156 18.64 17.35 -11.03
N HIS A 157 19.95 17.57 -10.86
CA HIS A 157 20.56 18.86 -11.17
C HIS A 157 20.99 18.99 -12.65
N CYS A 158 21.79 18.04 -13.17
CA CYS A 158 22.37 18.16 -14.52
C CYS A 158 21.76 17.20 -15.55
N HIS A 159 20.78 16.36 -15.14
CA HIS A 159 20.11 15.38 -15.97
C HIS A 159 20.99 14.25 -16.54
N SER A 160 22.27 14.16 -16.11
CA SER A 160 23.12 13.01 -16.44
C SER A 160 22.48 11.71 -15.96
N ARG A 161 22.66 10.65 -16.76
CA ARG A 161 22.24 9.28 -16.39
C ARG A 161 23.41 8.43 -15.89
N GLU A 162 24.61 8.97 -15.91
CA GLU A 162 25.85 8.30 -15.50
C GLU A 162 26.32 8.80 -14.13
N GLY A 163 27.02 7.94 -13.38
CA GLY A 163 27.60 8.26 -12.09
C GLY A 163 26.57 8.58 -11.01
N LEU A 164 25.36 8.02 -11.09
CA LEU A 164 24.30 8.21 -10.11
C LEU A 164 24.61 7.38 -8.86
N ASN A 165 25.12 8.01 -7.81
CA ASN A 165 25.50 7.32 -6.57
C ASN A 165 25.17 8.08 -5.28
N VAL A 166 24.70 9.34 -5.37
CA VAL A 166 24.28 10.11 -4.20
C VAL A 166 22.77 10.25 -4.20
N PHE A 167 22.10 9.72 -3.19
CA PHE A 167 20.67 9.89 -2.98
C PHE A 167 20.42 10.99 -1.95
N SER A 168 19.51 11.91 -2.27
CA SER A 168 19.05 12.92 -1.34
C SER A 168 17.54 12.83 -1.16
N ALA A 169 17.09 12.34 -0.01
CA ALA A 169 15.66 12.29 0.32
C ALA A 169 15.03 13.69 0.27
N ARG A 170 15.70 14.69 0.83
CA ARG A 170 15.21 16.09 0.82
C ARG A 170 15.03 16.70 -0.55
N ARG A 171 15.83 16.25 -1.52
CA ARG A 171 15.75 16.73 -2.91
C ARG A 171 14.91 15.81 -3.80
N GLY A 172 14.44 14.69 -3.26
CA GLY A 172 13.55 13.77 -3.94
C GLY A 172 14.22 12.89 -5.00
N GLY A 173 15.52 12.52 -4.86
CA GLY A 173 16.13 11.56 -5.79
C GLY A 173 17.65 11.61 -5.92
N MET A 174 18.15 11.16 -7.09
CA MET A 174 19.57 10.90 -7.35
C MET A 174 20.34 12.12 -7.85
N PHE A 175 21.60 12.15 -7.47
CA PHE A 175 22.65 13.04 -8.02
C PHE A 175 23.83 12.22 -8.52
N CYS A 176 24.49 12.72 -9.58
CA CYS A 176 25.77 12.17 -10.04
C CYS A 176 26.91 12.63 -9.10
N ASP A 177 28.09 12.00 -9.23
CA ASP A 177 29.29 12.29 -8.43
C ASP A 177 29.59 13.79 -8.34
N ASN A 178 29.59 14.49 -9.48
CA ASN A 178 29.93 15.90 -9.54
C ASN A 178 28.91 16.81 -8.82
N CYS A 179 27.62 16.53 -9.00
CA CYS A 179 26.56 17.34 -8.41
C CYS A 179 26.29 16.95 -6.95
N GLY A 180 26.54 15.71 -6.58
CA GLY A 180 26.32 15.17 -5.23
C GLY A 180 27.27 15.78 -4.17
N MET A 181 28.48 16.24 -4.57
CA MET A 181 29.43 16.86 -3.65
C MET A 181 28.91 18.12 -2.94
N GLN A 182 27.90 18.77 -3.50
CA GLN A 182 27.33 20.02 -2.98
C GLN A 182 25.93 19.84 -2.33
N VAL A 183 25.47 18.59 -2.21
CA VAL A 183 24.12 18.26 -1.76
C VAL A 183 24.18 17.44 -0.47
N GLN A 184 23.29 17.76 0.47
CA GLN A 184 23.07 16.89 1.60
C GLN A 184 22.37 15.61 1.11
N GLY A 185 23.14 14.54 1.02
CA GLY A 185 22.69 13.22 0.58
C GLY A 185 23.63 12.14 1.10
N ARG A 186 23.34 10.89 0.76
CA ARG A 186 24.19 9.74 1.10
C ARG A 186 24.60 9.02 -0.18
N HIS A 187 25.81 8.48 -0.19
CA HIS A 187 26.18 7.48 -1.19
C HIS A 187 25.35 6.22 -0.94
N ILE A 188 24.86 5.64 -2.02
CA ILE A 188 24.10 4.38 -1.97
C ILE A 188 24.76 3.33 -2.85
N LEU A 189 24.54 2.06 -2.52
CA LEU A 189 25.02 0.95 -3.32
C LEU A 189 24.37 0.96 -4.71
N SER A 190 25.13 0.55 -5.72
CA SER A 190 24.62 0.37 -7.09
C SER A 190 23.43 -0.58 -7.15
N ASP A 191 23.47 -1.64 -6.33
CA ASP A 191 22.42 -2.65 -6.26
C ASP A 191 21.16 -2.10 -5.57
N THR A 192 21.31 -1.19 -4.60
CA THR A 192 20.19 -0.47 -4.01
C THR A 192 19.52 0.44 -5.02
N LEU A 193 20.31 1.22 -5.78
CA LEU A 193 19.76 2.06 -6.84
C LEU A 193 19.02 1.22 -7.89
N TYR A 194 19.63 0.12 -8.35
CA TYR A 194 19.01 -0.80 -9.31
C TYR A 194 17.70 -1.37 -8.78
N THR A 195 17.69 -1.79 -7.50
CA THR A 195 16.49 -2.30 -6.82
C THR A 195 15.39 -1.26 -6.79
N MET A 196 15.70 -0.02 -6.41
CA MET A 196 14.73 1.08 -6.40
C MET A 196 14.19 1.38 -7.81
N GLN A 197 15.07 1.42 -8.82
CA GLN A 197 14.68 1.61 -10.23
C GLN A 197 13.76 0.49 -10.71
N TYR A 198 14.06 -0.77 -10.35
CA TYR A 198 13.21 -1.90 -10.66
C TYR A 198 11.83 -1.75 -10.04
N ILE A 199 11.74 -1.45 -8.73
CA ILE A 199 10.48 -1.30 -8.01
C ILE A 199 9.59 -0.23 -8.66
N VAL A 200 10.14 0.94 -8.98
CA VAL A 200 9.33 2.04 -9.54
C VAL A 200 8.85 1.75 -10.96
N SER A 201 9.66 1.06 -11.79
CA SER A 201 9.37 0.83 -13.21
C SER A 201 8.63 -0.49 -13.49
N ALA A 202 8.77 -1.51 -12.63
CA ALA A 202 8.18 -2.82 -12.86
C ALA A 202 6.65 -2.80 -12.83
N ASP A 203 6.03 -3.70 -13.63
CA ASP A 203 4.62 -4.01 -13.46
C ASP A 203 4.36 -4.58 -12.06
N ILE A 204 3.22 -4.22 -11.46
CA ILE A 204 2.86 -4.60 -10.09
C ILE A 204 2.82 -6.14 -9.92
N THR A 205 2.47 -6.89 -10.96
CA THR A 205 2.45 -8.37 -10.92
C THR A 205 3.85 -9.00 -10.84
N LYS A 206 4.90 -8.23 -11.13
CA LYS A 206 6.30 -8.68 -11.13
C LYS A 206 7.11 -8.15 -9.96
N LEU A 207 6.51 -7.34 -9.08
CA LEU A 207 7.23 -6.69 -7.97
C LEU A 207 7.91 -7.67 -7.01
N TYR A 208 7.29 -8.81 -6.75
CA TYR A 208 7.78 -9.80 -5.79
C TYR A 208 8.38 -11.02 -6.50
N THR A 209 9.40 -10.77 -7.36
CA THR A 209 10.09 -11.83 -8.13
C THR A 209 11.60 -11.80 -7.95
N PHE A 210 12.11 -11.04 -6.98
CA PHE A 210 13.54 -10.87 -6.72
C PHE A 210 13.84 -10.99 -5.22
N ALA A 211 15.11 -11.21 -4.92
CA ALA A 211 15.68 -11.13 -3.58
C ALA A 211 16.84 -10.15 -3.59
N VAL A 212 17.18 -9.60 -2.44
CA VAL A 212 18.30 -8.68 -2.24
C VAL A 212 19.21 -9.17 -1.10
N SER A 213 20.46 -8.70 -1.06
CA SER A 213 21.34 -8.91 0.08
C SER A 213 20.84 -8.15 1.31
N ASP A 214 21.33 -8.54 2.50
CA ASP A 214 20.95 -7.86 3.74
C ASP A 214 21.39 -6.39 3.74
N ASP A 215 22.56 -6.06 3.16
CA ASP A 215 23.06 -4.69 3.03
C ASP A 215 22.13 -3.82 2.17
N VAL A 216 21.67 -4.34 1.04
CA VAL A 216 20.72 -3.65 0.16
C VAL A 216 19.38 -3.46 0.86
N LEU A 217 18.90 -4.46 1.59
CA LEU A 217 17.65 -4.37 2.33
C LEU A 217 17.72 -3.31 3.43
N GLU A 218 18.80 -3.30 4.22
CA GLU A 218 19.01 -2.32 5.30
C GLU A 218 19.07 -0.89 4.74
N GLU A 219 19.85 -0.70 3.64
CA GLU A 219 19.96 0.60 2.99
C GLU A 219 18.61 1.06 2.42
N LEU A 220 17.89 0.18 1.73
CA LEU A 220 16.56 0.48 1.19
C LEU A 220 15.56 0.87 2.28
N ARG A 221 15.51 0.14 3.39
CA ARG A 221 14.68 0.46 4.55
C ARG A 221 15.03 1.83 5.15
N SER A 222 16.32 2.10 5.29
CA SER A 222 16.80 3.39 5.82
C SER A 222 16.40 4.56 4.91
N ILE A 223 16.52 4.36 3.58
CA ILE A 223 16.09 5.35 2.58
C ILE A 223 14.59 5.59 2.67
N MET A 224 13.79 4.52 2.70
CA MET A 224 12.33 4.63 2.76
C MET A 224 11.87 5.33 4.03
N LYS A 225 12.45 4.97 5.19
CA LYS A 225 12.16 5.64 6.47
C LYS A 225 12.40 7.15 6.40
N GLU A 226 13.56 7.57 5.87
CA GLU A 226 13.90 8.98 5.70
C GLU A 226 12.95 9.66 4.70
N TYR A 227 12.72 9.04 3.54
CA TYR A 227 11.89 9.59 2.48
C TYR A 227 10.44 9.80 2.94
N LEU A 228 9.84 8.78 3.54
CA LEU A 228 8.47 8.87 4.04
C LEU A 228 8.34 9.92 5.15
N SER A 229 9.34 10.10 6.02
CA SER A 229 9.31 11.14 7.06
C SER A 229 9.27 12.57 6.50
N ILE A 230 9.70 12.78 5.25
CA ILE A 230 9.72 14.08 4.58
C ILE A 230 8.43 14.31 3.78
N TYR A 231 7.97 13.30 3.06
CA TYR A 231 6.88 13.45 2.08
C TYR A 231 5.52 13.00 2.60
N VAL A 232 5.48 12.17 3.64
CA VAL A 232 4.23 11.65 4.19
C VAL A 232 3.96 12.27 5.56
N HIS A 233 3.06 13.23 5.60
CA HIS A 233 2.69 13.97 6.82
C HIS A 233 1.54 13.26 7.56
N HIS A 234 1.73 11.98 7.88
CA HIS A 234 0.74 11.19 8.60
C HIS A 234 1.41 10.20 9.55
N ASP A 235 0.93 10.16 10.79
CA ASP A 235 1.36 9.17 11.78
C ASP A 235 0.50 7.91 11.64
N PHE A 236 1.04 6.90 10.97
CA PHE A 236 0.38 5.60 10.86
C PHE A 236 0.42 4.88 12.20
N LYS A 237 -0.75 4.66 12.80
CA LYS A 237 -0.86 3.98 14.10
C LYS A 237 -0.33 2.55 14.07
N SER A 238 -0.55 1.86 12.95
CA SER A 238 -0.05 0.51 12.72
C SER A 238 1.49 0.44 12.61
N ALA A 239 2.16 1.53 12.23
CA ALA A 239 3.62 1.58 12.14
C ALA A 239 4.32 1.47 13.53
N ALA A 240 3.60 1.71 14.62
CA ALA A 240 4.15 1.56 15.98
C ALA A 240 4.48 0.10 16.36
N PHE A 241 4.03 -0.87 15.56
CA PHE A 241 4.25 -2.30 15.77
C PHE A 241 5.27 -2.92 14.78
N LEU A 242 5.99 -2.07 13.99
CA LEU A 242 6.90 -2.49 12.91
C LEU A 242 8.37 -2.07 13.15
#